data_b1bea42d265957d4187d06c4d18facca
#
_entry.id   b1bea42d265957d4187d06c4d18facca
#
_cell.length_a   1.000
_cell.length_b   1.000
_cell.length_c   1.000
_cell.angle_alpha   90.00
_cell.angle_beta   90.00
_cell.angle_gamma   90.00
#
_symmetry.space_group_name_H-M   'P 1'
#
loop_
_entity.id
_entity.type
_entity.pdbx_description
1 polymer ?
#
loop_
_entity_poly.entity_id
_entity_poly.type
_entity_poly.pdbx_seq_one_letter_code
_entity_poly.pdbx_strand_id
1 'polypeptide(L)'
;MSQFRIESINPILNVSDMPRSLHFYIDILGFKNSDWGDDNFTCIVRDKSCIYLCKGGQGQAGTWIWVGFDGNIFELYEDLRLKDVTIRQAPRNYSWALEMDIEDPDGHVLRLGTDPDYSQPFWTGS
;
A
#
# COMPACT_ATOMS: atom_id res chain seq x y z
N MET A 1 -8.66 25.16 25.69
CA MET A 1 -8.20 24.12 24.76
C MET A 1 -8.31 24.63 23.33
N SER A 2 -7.24 24.48 22.56
CA SER A 2 -7.25 24.85 21.16
C SER A 2 -8.17 23.93 20.38
N GLN A 3 -8.90 24.50 19.43
CA GLN A 3 -9.62 23.72 18.46
C GLN A 3 -8.77 23.57 17.21
N PHE A 4 -8.73 22.38 16.70
CA PHE A 4 -7.97 22.09 15.48
C PHE A 4 -8.69 21.04 14.66
N ARG A 5 -8.37 20.99 13.38
CA ARG A 5 -8.92 20.02 12.46
C ARG A 5 -7.77 19.24 11.82
N ILE A 6 -7.89 17.92 11.85
CA ILE A 6 -6.90 17.07 11.18
C ILE A 6 -7.20 17.11 9.69
N GLU A 7 -6.23 17.54 8.87
CA GLU A 7 -6.38 17.55 7.41
C GLU A 7 -6.03 16.20 6.80
N SER A 8 -5.02 15.55 7.34
CA SER A 8 -4.63 14.21 6.88
C SER A 8 -3.76 13.53 7.92
N ILE A 9 -3.67 12.21 7.82
CA ILE A 9 -2.72 11.38 8.55
C ILE A 9 -2.05 10.50 7.51
N ASN A 10 -0.74 10.59 7.42
CA ASN A 10 -0.01 9.91 6.37
C ASN A 10 1.12 9.08 6.95
N PRO A 11 1.31 7.85 6.47
CA PRO A 11 2.45 7.05 6.90
C PRO A 11 3.76 7.61 6.34
N ILE A 12 4.84 7.38 7.08
CA ILE A 12 6.20 7.62 6.61
C ILE A 12 6.89 6.26 6.59
N LEU A 13 7.24 5.79 5.40
CA LEU A 13 7.84 4.47 5.24
C LEU A 13 9.35 4.62 5.09
N ASN A 14 10.09 3.85 5.88
CA ASN A 14 11.54 3.78 5.75
C ASN A 14 11.88 2.97 4.49
N VAL A 15 12.66 3.55 3.58
CA VAL A 15 13.10 2.88 2.36
C VAL A 15 14.63 2.84 2.34
N SER A 16 15.19 1.77 1.79
CA SER A 16 16.64 1.60 1.69
C SER A 16 17.21 2.13 0.37
N ASP A 17 16.38 2.18 -0.66
CA ASP A 17 16.77 2.55 -2.02
C ASP A 17 15.60 3.29 -2.66
N MET A 18 15.70 4.62 -2.73
CA MET A 18 14.59 5.45 -3.22
C MET A 18 14.20 5.12 -4.66
N PRO A 19 15.14 5.00 -5.62
CA PRO A 19 14.74 4.64 -6.99
C PRO A 19 13.98 3.32 -7.08
N ARG A 20 14.37 2.31 -6.30
CA ARG A 20 13.68 1.03 -6.27
C ARG A 20 12.27 1.15 -5.71
N SER A 21 12.12 1.92 -4.64
CA SER A 21 10.80 2.15 -4.04
C SER A 21 9.91 2.97 -4.96
N LEU A 22 10.46 3.97 -5.63
CA LEU A 22 9.69 4.77 -6.58
C LEU A 22 9.24 3.93 -7.78
N HIS A 23 10.09 3.00 -8.25
CA HIS A 23 9.67 2.07 -9.30
C HIS A 23 8.44 1.26 -8.86
N PHE A 24 8.48 0.74 -7.64
CA PHE A 24 7.37 -0.05 -7.10
C PHE A 24 6.08 0.78 -6.99
N TYR A 25 6.15 1.93 -6.34
CA TYR A 25 4.94 2.71 -6.07
C TYR A 25 4.43 3.45 -7.31
N ILE A 26 5.31 3.93 -8.17
CA ILE A 26 4.92 4.73 -9.34
C ILE A 26 4.64 3.83 -10.53
N ASP A 27 5.62 3.02 -10.92
CA ASP A 27 5.51 2.25 -12.16
C ASP A 27 4.58 1.04 -12.01
N ILE A 28 4.54 0.43 -10.82
CA ILE A 28 3.72 -0.75 -10.59
C ILE A 28 2.36 -0.36 -10.00
N LEU A 29 2.33 0.45 -8.93
CA LEU A 29 1.09 0.78 -8.25
C LEU A 29 0.40 2.06 -8.74
N GLY A 30 1.04 2.84 -9.61
CA GLY A 30 0.39 3.98 -10.24
C GLY A 30 0.32 5.25 -9.40
N PHE A 31 1.18 5.38 -8.39
CA PHE A 31 1.32 6.64 -7.67
C PHE A 31 2.09 7.65 -8.52
N LYS A 32 2.03 8.90 -8.11
CA LYS A 32 2.84 9.98 -8.69
C LYS A 32 3.78 10.52 -7.63
N ASN A 33 5.02 10.78 -8.03
CA ASN A 33 5.97 11.44 -7.14
C ASN A 33 5.67 12.92 -7.07
N SER A 34 5.82 13.51 -5.90
CA SER A 34 5.76 14.97 -5.76
C SER A 34 6.98 15.61 -6.46
N ASP A 35 6.84 16.88 -6.82
CA ASP A 35 7.92 17.59 -7.52
C ASP A 35 8.95 18.22 -6.57
N TRP A 36 8.71 18.19 -5.26
CA TRP A 36 9.58 18.82 -4.26
C TRP A 36 10.52 17.85 -3.57
N GLY A 37 10.33 16.53 -3.72
CA GLY A 37 11.14 15.54 -3.03
C GLY A 37 12.48 15.28 -3.70
N ASP A 38 13.29 14.46 -3.04
CA ASP A 38 14.59 14.03 -3.54
C ASP A 38 14.82 12.56 -3.18
N ASP A 39 16.05 12.07 -3.36
CA ASP A 39 16.37 10.66 -3.09
C ASP A 39 16.40 10.32 -1.60
N ASN A 40 16.29 11.30 -0.72
CA ASN A 40 16.29 11.07 0.72
C ASN A 40 14.90 11.13 1.32
N PHE A 41 14.02 11.96 0.76
CA PHE A 41 12.65 12.13 1.28
C PHE A 41 11.74 12.64 0.18
N THR A 42 10.59 12.00 0.03
CA THR A 42 9.59 12.44 -0.94
C THR A 42 8.19 12.04 -0.49
N CYS A 43 7.19 12.56 -1.18
CA CYS A 43 5.80 12.18 -1.00
C CYS A 43 5.27 11.62 -2.30
N ILE A 44 4.66 10.46 -2.24
CA ILE A 44 3.97 9.87 -3.39
C ILE A 44 2.47 9.97 -3.17
N VAL A 45 1.74 10.26 -4.24
CA VAL A 45 0.30 10.55 -4.18
C VAL A 45 -0.44 9.70 -5.20
N ARG A 46 -1.58 9.17 -4.77
CA ARG A 46 -2.53 8.56 -5.68
C ARG A 46 -3.93 8.88 -5.17
N ASP A 47 -4.77 9.42 -6.07
CA ASP A 47 -6.11 9.89 -5.73
C ASP A 47 -6.01 10.89 -4.57
N LYS A 48 -6.64 10.61 -3.44
CA LYS A 48 -6.58 11.48 -2.26
C LYS A 48 -5.59 11.01 -1.21
N SER A 49 -4.77 10.02 -1.54
CA SER A 49 -3.88 9.39 -0.58
C SER A 49 -2.45 9.82 -0.81
N CYS A 50 -1.68 9.89 0.27
CA CYS A 50 -0.30 10.32 0.25
C CYS A 50 0.52 9.43 1.20
N ILE A 51 1.67 8.97 0.73
CA ILE A 51 2.63 8.22 1.54
C ILE A 51 3.97 8.94 1.44
N TYR A 52 4.61 9.19 2.59
CA TYR A 52 5.97 9.72 2.60
C TYR A 52 6.95 8.55 2.55
N LEU A 53 8.00 8.71 1.76
CA LEU A 53 9.11 7.76 1.70
C LEU A 53 10.36 8.46 2.23
N CYS A 54 11.03 7.85 3.19
CA CYS A 54 12.22 8.41 3.83
C CYS A 54 13.35 7.41 3.77
N LYS A 55 14.47 7.79 3.14
CA LYS A 55 15.64 6.91 3.09
C LYS A 55 16.38 6.95 4.40
N GLY A 56 16.25 5.87 5.16
CA GLY A 56 16.93 5.69 6.45
C GLY A 56 16.57 6.76 7.47
N GLY A 57 16.20 6.43 8.63
CA GLY A 57 16.04 7.38 9.70
C GLY A 57 14.66 7.58 10.27
N GLN A 58 13.62 7.37 9.50
CA GLN A 58 12.25 7.46 10.03
C GLN A 58 11.48 6.18 9.73
N GLY A 59 10.80 5.67 10.77
CA GLY A 59 10.08 4.42 10.66
C GLY A 59 10.99 3.20 10.70
N GLN A 60 10.38 2.05 10.73
CA GLN A 60 11.06 0.75 10.75
C GLN A 60 10.69 -0.03 9.48
N ALA A 61 11.54 -0.98 9.09
CA ALA A 61 11.19 -1.94 8.04
C ALA A 61 10.02 -2.81 8.50
N GLY A 62 9.25 -3.31 7.53
CA GLY A 62 8.16 -4.22 7.84
C GLY A 62 6.90 -3.57 8.41
N THR A 63 6.67 -2.30 8.10
CA THR A 63 5.45 -1.61 8.49
C THR A 63 4.25 -2.16 7.72
N TRP A 64 3.11 -2.30 8.40
CA TRP A 64 1.85 -2.73 7.77
C TRP A 64 0.95 -1.52 7.56
N ILE A 65 0.39 -1.39 6.36
CA ILE A 65 -0.61 -0.36 6.07
C ILE A 65 -1.83 -0.98 5.41
N TRP A 66 -2.99 -0.45 5.77
CA TRP A 66 -4.25 -0.83 5.14
C TRP A 66 -4.52 0.08 3.94
N VAL A 67 -4.83 -0.53 2.81
CA VAL A 67 -5.19 0.20 1.59
C VAL A 67 -6.57 -0.27 1.16
N GLY A 68 -7.59 0.50 1.51
CA GLY A 68 -8.94 0.25 1.01
C GLY A 68 -9.06 0.81 -0.39
N PHE A 69 -9.62 0.03 -1.32
CA PHE A 69 -9.77 0.48 -2.69
C PHE A 69 -11.11 -0.01 -3.28
N ASP A 70 -11.48 0.63 -4.36
CA ASP A 70 -12.65 0.25 -5.13
C ASP A 70 -12.17 -0.32 -6.46
N GLY A 71 -12.52 -1.55 -6.75
CA GLY A 71 -12.08 -2.21 -7.96
C GLY A 71 -12.14 -3.73 -7.84
N ASN A 72 -11.64 -4.41 -8.87
CA ASN A 72 -11.62 -5.86 -8.91
C ASN A 72 -10.28 -6.37 -8.40
N ILE A 73 -10.28 -6.95 -7.19
CA ILE A 73 -9.06 -7.42 -6.55
C ILE A 73 -8.41 -8.58 -7.31
N PHE A 74 -9.19 -9.41 -8.01
CA PHE A 74 -8.64 -10.54 -8.75
C PHE A 74 -7.90 -10.08 -10.00
N GLU A 75 -8.38 -9.05 -10.67
CA GLU A 75 -7.65 -8.43 -11.77
C GLU A 75 -6.37 -7.78 -11.28
N LEU A 76 -6.44 -7.06 -10.15
CA LEU A 76 -5.27 -6.46 -9.54
C LEU A 76 -4.25 -7.52 -9.15
N TYR A 77 -4.70 -8.61 -8.54
CA TYR A 77 -3.84 -9.73 -8.15
C TYR A 77 -3.07 -10.30 -9.35
N GLU A 78 -3.75 -10.56 -10.46
CA GLU A 78 -3.10 -11.08 -11.66
C GLU A 78 -2.10 -10.08 -12.25
N ASP A 79 -2.47 -8.80 -12.28
CA ASP A 79 -1.58 -7.75 -12.76
C ASP A 79 -0.30 -7.67 -11.92
N LEU A 80 -0.43 -7.72 -10.59
CA LEU A 80 0.72 -7.66 -9.70
C LEU A 80 1.59 -8.90 -9.79
N ARG A 81 0.99 -10.07 -9.99
CA ARG A 81 1.75 -11.32 -10.20
C ARG A 81 2.59 -11.23 -11.46
N LEU A 82 2.03 -10.71 -12.55
CA LEU A 82 2.74 -10.56 -13.81
C LEU A 82 3.88 -9.55 -13.72
N LYS A 83 3.82 -8.63 -12.77
CA LYS A 83 4.87 -7.63 -12.52
C LYS A 83 5.85 -8.08 -11.43
N ASP A 84 5.82 -9.35 -11.05
CA ASP A 84 6.72 -9.97 -10.07
C ASP A 84 6.67 -9.31 -8.68
N VAL A 85 5.51 -8.78 -8.30
CA VAL A 85 5.30 -8.27 -6.95
C VAL A 85 5.24 -9.46 -5.98
N THR A 86 5.86 -9.33 -4.82
CA THR A 86 5.79 -10.34 -3.77
C THR A 86 4.39 -10.37 -3.18
N ILE A 87 3.68 -11.47 -3.42
CA ILE A 87 2.34 -11.68 -2.86
C ILE A 87 2.50 -12.46 -1.56
N ARG A 88 2.21 -11.82 -0.45
CA ARG A 88 2.29 -12.44 0.87
C ARG A 88 1.08 -13.32 1.14
N GLN A 89 -0.09 -12.87 0.72
CA GLN A 89 -1.34 -13.58 0.86
C GLN A 89 -2.22 -13.30 -0.36
N ALA A 90 -2.59 -14.35 -1.08
CA ALA A 90 -3.54 -14.25 -2.20
C ALA A 90 -4.91 -13.79 -1.70
N PRO A 91 -5.78 -13.26 -2.58
CA PRO A 91 -7.08 -12.77 -2.15
C PRO A 91 -7.88 -13.80 -1.35
N ARG A 92 -8.43 -13.36 -0.22
CA ARG A 92 -9.32 -14.13 0.64
C ARG A 92 -10.54 -13.30 0.97
N ASN A 93 -11.69 -13.95 0.96
CA ASN A 93 -12.96 -13.30 1.27
C ASN A 93 -13.25 -13.47 2.76
N TYR A 94 -12.90 -12.46 3.54
CA TYR A 94 -13.22 -12.42 4.97
C TYR A 94 -14.57 -11.73 5.18
N SER A 95 -15.14 -11.90 6.37
CA SER A 95 -16.41 -11.24 6.69
C SER A 95 -16.29 -9.71 6.74
N TRP A 96 -15.09 -9.17 6.94
CA TRP A 96 -14.85 -7.72 7.02
C TRP A 96 -14.32 -7.12 5.73
N ALA A 97 -13.70 -7.91 4.86
CA ALA A 97 -13.14 -7.44 3.60
C ALA A 97 -12.72 -8.60 2.72
N LEU A 98 -12.75 -8.38 1.42
CA LEU A 98 -12.07 -9.24 0.46
C LEU A 98 -10.69 -8.61 0.24
N GLU A 99 -9.64 -9.29 0.71
CA GLU A 99 -8.32 -8.66 0.80
C GLU A 99 -7.18 -9.58 0.42
N MET A 100 -6.05 -8.97 0.02
CA MET A 100 -4.78 -9.65 -0.18
C MET A 100 -3.66 -8.81 0.43
N ASP A 101 -2.53 -9.47 0.71
CA ASP A 101 -1.35 -8.78 1.24
C ASP A 101 -0.22 -8.86 0.24
N ILE A 102 0.42 -7.73 -0.02
CA ILE A 102 1.61 -7.65 -0.86
C ILE A 102 2.75 -7.00 -0.08
N GLU A 103 3.97 -7.22 -0.52
CA GLU A 103 5.14 -6.59 0.07
C GLU A 103 5.77 -5.60 -0.90
N ASP A 104 6.24 -4.49 -0.37
CA ASP A 104 7.06 -3.56 -1.13
C ASP A 104 8.54 -3.99 -1.07
N PRO A 105 9.46 -3.28 -1.77
CA PRO A 105 10.87 -3.68 -1.80
C PRO A 105 11.57 -3.72 -0.44
N ASP A 106 11.07 -3.03 0.57
CA ASP A 106 11.65 -3.01 1.91
C ASP A 106 10.89 -3.90 2.90
N GLY A 107 9.97 -4.73 2.40
CA GLY A 107 9.20 -5.64 3.25
C GLY A 107 8.05 -4.99 3.98
N HIS A 108 7.69 -3.76 3.64
CA HIS A 108 6.44 -3.19 4.14
C HIS A 108 5.27 -3.94 3.53
N VAL A 109 4.25 -4.19 4.33
CA VAL A 109 3.09 -4.97 3.89
C VAL A 109 1.93 -4.04 3.62
N LEU A 110 1.40 -4.11 2.40
CA LEU A 110 0.17 -3.42 2.02
C LEU A 110 -0.96 -4.44 2.05
N ARG A 111 -1.92 -4.22 2.97
CA ARG A 111 -3.17 -4.98 3.00
C ARG A 111 -4.14 -4.27 2.09
N LEU A 112 -4.38 -4.86 0.92
CA LEU A 112 -5.25 -4.28 -0.11
C LEU A 112 -6.63 -4.92 0.03
N GLY A 113 -7.65 -4.11 0.27
CA GLY A 113 -8.97 -4.64 0.54
C GLY A 113 -10.10 -3.88 -0.13
N THR A 114 -11.11 -4.64 -0.52
CA THR A 114 -12.40 -4.15 -1.00
C THR A 114 -13.49 -4.63 -0.06
N ASP A 115 -14.73 -4.27 -0.34
CA ASP A 115 -15.87 -4.84 0.37
C ASP A 115 -15.89 -6.37 0.20
N PRO A 116 -16.39 -7.10 1.20
CA PRO A 116 -16.53 -8.54 1.07
C PRO A 116 -17.44 -8.91 -0.09
N ASP A 117 -17.19 -10.09 -0.66
CA ASP A 117 -18.14 -10.70 -1.62
C ASP A 117 -19.16 -11.49 -0.84
N TYR A 118 -20.33 -10.89 -0.65
CA TYR A 118 -21.41 -11.51 0.14
C TYR A 118 -22.09 -12.68 -0.58
N SER A 119 -21.78 -12.88 -1.87
CA SER A 119 -22.31 -14.01 -2.64
C SER A 119 -21.47 -15.27 -2.51
N GLN A 120 -20.32 -15.20 -1.85
CA GLN A 120 -19.39 -16.31 -1.66
C GLN A 120 -19.16 -16.60 -0.18
N PRO A 121 -18.74 -17.82 0.17
CA PRO A 121 -18.43 -18.14 1.56
C PRO A 121 -17.27 -17.28 2.07
N PHE A 122 -17.32 -16.97 3.37
CA PHE A 122 -16.21 -16.31 4.02
C PHE A 122 -15.16 -17.33 4.44
N TRP A 123 -13.89 -16.94 4.31
CA TRP A 123 -12.78 -17.76 4.78
C TRP A 123 -12.82 -17.87 6.30
N THR A 124 -12.70 -19.08 6.83
CA THR A 124 -12.87 -19.35 8.26
C THR A 124 -11.56 -19.54 9.03
N GLY A 125 -10.44 -19.51 8.35
CA GLY A 125 -9.15 -19.47 9.03
C GLY A 125 -8.62 -20.78 9.53
N SER A 126 -9.08 -21.88 9.01
CA SER A 126 -8.58 -23.20 9.46
C SER A 126 -7.55 -23.79 8.53
#